data_1b81ba3f05f052861491ce018a634a4e
#
_entry.id   1b81ba3f05f052861491ce018a634a4e
#
_cell.length_a   1.000
_cell.length_b   1.000
_cell.length_c   1.000
_cell.angle_alpha   90.00
_cell.angle_beta   90.00
_cell.angle_gamma   90.00
#
_symmetry.space_group_name_H-M   'P 1'
#
loop_
_entity.id
_entity.type
_entity.pdbx_description
1 polymer ?
#
loop_
_entity_poly.entity_id
_entity_poly.type
_entity_poly.pdbx_seq_one_letter_code
_entity_poly.pdbx_strand_id
1 'polypeptide(L)'
;MLKTMKITATGAALAVLMAPAAMAEDFITIGTGGVTGVYYPTGGAICRLVNKGRKEHGIRCSVESTGGSVYNINTIKAKELEFGVAQSDVQYNAVNGTEQFADSGKIEGLRAVFSIHPEPFTVVARADSGITSFEDLKGKRVNLGNPGSGARATFEVVMDALGWTTDDFTLAAELKPAEQSAALCDNQVDAIVFTVGHPSGTIQEATTACDSVLVPVTGPVIDGLIADNSFYRSATIPGGMYRGTDADTTTFGVGATFVTSTDVSEDAVYTVVSAVF
;
A
#
# COMPACT_ATOMS: atom_id res chain seq x y z
N MET A 1 -66.15 -61.01 35.52
CA MET A 1 -66.07 -60.33 34.21
C MET A 1 -64.94 -59.36 34.22
N LEU A 2 -63.75 -59.77 33.73
CA LEU A 2 -62.54 -58.89 33.61
C LEU A 2 -62.52 -58.35 32.18
N LYS A 3 -62.51 -57.02 32.05
CA LYS A 3 -62.31 -56.33 30.77
C LYS A 3 -60.79 -56.06 30.63
N THR A 4 -60.24 -56.70 29.62
CA THR A 4 -58.86 -56.50 29.18
C THR A 4 -58.77 -55.18 28.41
N MET A 5 -57.90 -54.24 28.87
CA MET A 5 -57.65 -52.98 28.23
C MET A 5 -56.37 -53.15 27.35
N LYS A 6 -56.52 -52.99 26.05
CA LYS A 6 -55.43 -53.04 25.10
C LYS A 6 -54.78 -51.64 25.04
N ILE A 7 -53.55 -51.55 25.43
CA ILE A 7 -52.66 -50.32 25.31
C ILE A 7 -52.04 -50.41 23.92
N THR A 8 -52.35 -49.50 23.04
CA THR A 8 -51.70 -49.28 21.76
C THR A 8 -50.56 -48.31 21.98
N ALA A 9 -49.33 -48.78 21.89
CA ALA A 9 -48.13 -47.92 21.92
C ALA A 9 -47.94 -47.31 20.53
N THR A 10 -48.12 -45.97 20.42
CA THR A 10 -47.83 -45.20 19.22
C THR A 10 -46.36 -44.77 19.29
N GLY A 11 -45.51 -45.37 18.49
CA GLY A 11 -44.12 -44.99 18.35
C GLY A 11 -43.99 -43.67 17.60
N ALA A 12 -43.57 -42.60 18.27
CA ALA A 12 -43.19 -41.34 17.63
C ALA A 12 -41.79 -41.48 17.05
N ALA A 13 -41.66 -41.54 15.74
CA ALA A 13 -40.35 -41.47 15.04
C ALA A 13 -39.83 -40.04 15.11
N LEU A 14 -38.77 -39.81 15.87
CA LEU A 14 -38.03 -38.56 15.90
C LEU A 14 -37.21 -38.43 14.61
N ALA A 15 -37.69 -37.65 13.64
CA ALA A 15 -36.90 -37.24 12.48
C ALA A 15 -35.91 -36.19 12.92
N VAL A 16 -34.66 -36.56 13.09
CA VAL A 16 -33.53 -35.63 13.31
C VAL A 16 -33.30 -34.91 11.97
N LEU A 17 -33.79 -33.68 11.85
CA LEU A 17 -33.43 -32.76 10.77
C LEU A 17 -31.95 -32.40 10.93
N MET A 18 -31.06 -33.02 10.16
CA MET A 18 -29.70 -32.56 9.95
C MET A 18 -29.78 -31.21 9.16
N ALA A 19 -29.83 -30.09 9.88
CA ALA A 19 -29.56 -28.80 9.28
C ALA A 19 -28.13 -28.82 8.71
N PRO A 20 -27.92 -28.40 7.44
CA PRO A 20 -26.56 -28.22 6.94
C PRO A 20 -25.86 -27.22 7.87
N ALA A 21 -24.69 -27.59 8.37
CA ALA A 21 -23.83 -26.67 9.12
C ALA A 21 -23.54 -25.50 8.18
N ALA A 22 -24.08 -24.33 8.49
CA ALA A 22 -23.69 -23.10 7.81
C ALA A 22 -22.19 -22.95 8.10
N MET A 23 -21.35 -23.04 7.08
CA MET A 23 -19.94 -22.69 7.19
C MET A 23 -19.91 -21.23 7.64
N ALA A 24 -19.24 -20.96 8.76
CA ALA A 24 -18.98 -19.59 9.16
C ALA A 24 -18.16 -18.94 8.05
N GLU A 25 -18.58 -17.77 7.57
CA GLU A 25 -17.77 -17.01 6.63
C GLU A 25 -16.58 -16.39 7.40
N ASP A 26 -15.37 -16.67 6.94
CA ASP A 26 -14.17 -15.99 7.39
C ASP A 26 -14.01 -14.69 6.61
N PHE A 27 -13.71 -13.61 7.31
CA PHE A 27 -13.49 -12.30 6.72
C PHE A 27 -12.02 -11.99 6.70
N ILE A 28 -11.52 -11.54 5.54
CA ILE A 28 -10.19 -10.98 5.41
C ILE A 28 -10.27 -9.58 4.84
N THR A 29 -9.44 -8.68 5.35
CA THR A 29 -9.34 -7.30 4.90
C THR A 29 -7.93 -7.03 4.42
N ILE A 30 -7.81 -6.37 3.26
CA ILE A 30 -6.55 -5.94 2.69
C ILE A 30 -6.41 -4.43 2.91
N GLY A 31 -5.47 -4.01 3.77
CA GLY A 31 -5.05 -2.62 3.90
C GLY A 31 -4.30 -2.15 2.65
N THR A 32 -4.65 -1.01 2.12
CA THR A 32 -4.10 -0.51 0.85
C THR A 32 -3.43 0.86 1.02
N GLY A 33 -3.97 1.88 0.41
CA GLY A 33 -3.53 3.27 0.46
C GLY A 33 -4.65 4.19 0.01
N GLY A 34 -4.33 5.42 -0.38
CA GLY A 34 -5.32 6.35 -0.93
C GLY A 34 -5.97 5.80 -2.21
N VAL A 35 -7.25 6.09 -2.40
CA VAL A 35 -8.06 5.54 -3.51
C VAL A 35 -7.56 5.93 -4.92
N THR A 36 -6.82 7.03 -5.05
CA THR A 36 -6.19 7.48 -6.30
C THR A 36 -4.81 6.86 -6.55
N GLY A 37 -4.25 6.15 -5.56
CA GLY A 37 -3.00 5.39 -5.67
C GLY A 37 -3.22 4.00 -6.29
N VAL A 38 -2.13 3.25 -6.48
CA VAL A 38 -2.14 1.95 -7.15
C VAL A 38 -2.52 0.80 -6.20
N TYR A 39 -2.28 0.92 -4.90
CA TYR A 39 -2.59 -0.14 -3.92
C TYR A 39 -4.07 -0.47 -3.84
N TYR A 40 -4.93 0.55 -3.83
CA TYR A 40 -6.37 0.34 -3.68
C TYR A 40 -7.00 -0.49 -4.83
N PRO A 41 -6.80 -0.14 -6.13
CA PRO A 41 -7.28 -0.97 -7.22
C PRO A 41 -6.63 -2.36 -7.26
N THR A 42 -5.37 -2.50 -6.83
CA THR A 42 -4.68 -3.80 -6.76
C THR A 42 -5.31 -4.70 -5.69
N GLY A 43 -5.48 -4.21 -4.45
CA GLY A 43 -6.19 -4.94 -3.40
C GLY A 43 -7.61 -5.31 -3.82
N GLY A 44 -8.31 -4.39 -4.50
CA GLY A 44 -9.63 -4.66 -5.07
C GLY A 44 -9.63 -5.76 -6.13
N ALA A 45 -8.59 -5.86 -6.95
CA ALA A 45 -8.43 -6.95 -7.91
C ALA A 45 -8.21 -8.29 -7.21
N ILE A 46 -7.33 -8.33 -6.20
CA ILE A 46 -7.10 -9.53 -5.38
C ILE A 46 -8.39 -9.98 -4.72
N CYS A 47 -9.11 -9.09 -4.03
CA CYS A 47 -10.39 -9.43 -3.40
C CYS A 47 -11.45 -9.93 -4.39
N ARG A 48 -11.50 -9.36 -5.61
CA ARG A 48 -12.41 -9.90 -6.65
C ARG A 48 -12.07 -11.33 -7.03
N LEU A 49 -10.79 -11.68 -7.11
CA LEU A 49 -10.34 -13.04 -7.42
C LEU A 49 -10.70 -14.00 -6.28
N VAL A 50 -10.35 -13.67 -5.04
CA VAL A 50 -10.73 -14.46 -3.84
C VAL A 50 -12.22 -14.67 -3.76
N ASN A 51 -13.03 -13.62 -3.90
CA ASN A 51 -14.47 -13.68 -3.76
C ASN A 51 -15.17 -14.54 -4.85
N LYS A 52 -14.52 -14.84 -5.98
CA LYS A 52 -15.07 -15.78 -7.00
C LYS A 52 -15.23 -17.19 -6.43
N GLY A 53 -14.27 -17.65 -5.61
CA GLY A 53 -14.30 -18.97 -4.96
C GLY A 53 -15.02 -18.98 -3.59
N ARG A 54 -15.60 -17.88 -3.15
CA ARG A 54 -16.18 -17.72 -1.79
C ARG A 54 -17.12 -18.84 -1.36
N LYS A 55 -17.92 -19.37 -2.29
CA LYS A 55 -18.86 -20.46 -1.98
C LYS A 55 -18.17 -21.80 -1.68
N GLU A 56 -16.91 -21.95 -2.11
CA GLU A 56 -16.12 -23.17 -1.98
C GLU A 56 -15.28 -23.13 -0.70
N HIS A 57 -14.57 -22.01 -0.45
CA HIS A 57 -13.65 -21.88 0.66
C HIS A 57 -14.18 -21.05 1.86
N GLY A 58 -15.35 -20.40 1.74
CA GLY A 58 -15.98 -19.66 2.84
C GLY A 58 -15.35 -18.30 3.17
N ILE A 59 -14.27 -17.87 2.47
CA ILE A 59 -13.57 -16.62 2.77
C ILE A 59 -14.18 -15.46 1.96
N ARG A 60 -14.48 -14.36 2.67
CA ARG A 60 -14.90 -13.09 2.09
C ARG A 60 -13.81 -12.05 2.23
N CYS A 61 -13.36 -11.49 1.11
CA CYS A 61 -12.32 -10.46 1.05
C CYS A 61 -12.92 -9.07 0.83
N SER A 62 -12.43 -8.10 1.58
CA SER A 62 -12.69 -6.66 1.41
C SER A 62 -11.39 -5.86 1.38
N VAL A 63 -11.44 -4.65 0.82
CA VAL A 63 -10.32 -3.73 0.80
C VAL A 63 -10.61 -2.53 1.66
N GLU A 64 -9.57 -2.02 2.30
CA GLU A 64 -9.63 -0.79 3.08
C GLU A 64 -8.66 0.24 2.50
N SER A 65 -9.16 1.48 2.31
CA SER A 65 -8.32 2.63 2.01
C SER A 65 -7.68 3.13 3.28
N THR A 66 -6.35 3.16 3.33
CA THR A 66 -5.58 3.44 4.53
C THR A 66 -4.58 4.57 4.34
N GLY A 67 -3.76 4.83 5.37
CA GLY A 67 -2.63 5.75 5.32
C GLY A 67 -1.45 5.26 4.47
N GLY A 68 -1.39 3.98 4.10
CA GLY A 68 -0.30 3.36 3.32
C GLY A 68 0.58 2.42 4.13
N SER A 69 1.82 2.21 3.70
CA SER A 69 2.69 1.10 4.12
C SER A 69 2.92 0.99 5.62
N VAL A 70 3.30 2.08 6.28
CA VAL A 70 3.58 2.09 7.74
C VAL A 70 2.30 1.84 8.53
N TYR A 71 1.19 2.46 8.10
CA TYR A 71 -0.12 2.24 8.69
C TYR A 71 -0.52 0.77 8.57
N ASN A 72 -0.46 0.20 7.37
CA ASN A 72 -0.86 -1.19 7.12
C ASN A 72 -0.07 -2.18 8.00
N ILE A 73 1.24 -2.02 8.07
CA ILE A 73 2.09 -2.91 8.88
C ILE A 73 1.76 -2.79 10.37
N ASN A 74 1.53 -1.57 10.89
CA ASN A 74 1.14 -1.37 12.28
C ASN A 74 -0.24 -1.97 12.59
N THR A 75 -1.18 -1.86 11.65
CA THR A 75 -2.54 -2.41 11.80
C THR A 75 -2.55 -3.94 11.69
N ILE A 76 -1.68 -4.53 10.85
CA ILE A 76 -1.41 -5.98 10.83
C ILE A 76 -0.80 -6.44 12.17
N LYS A 77 0.18 -5.71 12.72
CA LYS A 77 0.75 -5.98 14.04
C LYS A 77 -0.31 -5.95 15.15
N ALA A 78 -1.28 -5.03 15.04
CA ALA A 78 -2.40 -4.91 15.97
C ALA A 78 -3.49 -5.99 15.76
N LYS A 79 -3.38 -6.84 14.72
CA LYS A 79 -4.36 -7.87 14.32
C LYS A 79 -5.73 -7.29 13.90
N GLU A 80 -5.70 -6.09 13.34
CA GLU A 80 -6.89 -5.39 12.82
C GLU A 80 -6.97 -5.48 11.28
N LEU A 81 -5.90 -5.94 10.62
CA LEU A 81 -5.84 -6.30 9.21
C LEU A 81 -5.16 -7.66 9.06
N GLU A 82 -5.70 -8.51 8.18
CA GLU A 82 -5.08 -9.81 7.85
C GLU A 82 -3.98 -9.64 6.81
N PHE A 83 -4.17 -8.75 5.85
CA PHE A 83 -3.23 -8.49 4.76
C PHE A 83 -3.05 -6.99 4.54
N GLY A 84 -1.96 -6.64 3.88
CA GLY A 84 -1.71 -5.28 3.46
C GLY A 84 -0.79 -5.20 2.25
N VAL A 85 -0.77 -4.03 1.62
CA VAL A 85 0.25 -3.69 0.64
C VAL A 85 1.24 -2.72 1.29
N ALA A 86 2.53 -3.02 1.18
CA ALA A 86 3.58 -2.20 1.77
C ALA A 86 4.80 -2.11 0.83
N GLN A 87 5.51 -1.00 0.90
CA GLN A 87 6.79 -0.82 0.24
C GLN A 87 7.83 -1.77 0.85
N SER A 88 8.76 -2.26 0.03
CA SER A 88 9.79 -3.22 0.43
C SER A 88 10.78 -2.66 1.45
N ASP A 89 11.10 -1.37 1.40
CA ASP A 89 11.92 -0.67 2.39
C ASP A 89 11.20 -0.58 3.75
N VAL A 90 9.92 -0.20 3.76
CA VAL A 90 9.10 -0.12 4.97
C VAL A 90 8.94 -1.52 5.61
N GLN A 91 8.73 -2.56 4.78
CA GLN A 91 8.68 -3.94 5.25
C GLN A 91 10.02 -4.36 5.87
N TYR A 92 11.15 -4.05 5.25
CA TYR A 92 12.48 -4.32 5.76
C TYR A 92 12.69 -3.64 7.12
N ASN A 93 12.36 -2.36 7.21
CA ASN A 93 12.50 -1.58 8.44
C ASN A 93 11.63 -2.13 9.57
N ALA A 94 10.41 -2.56 9.27
CA ALA A 94 9.52 -3.16 10.25
C ALA A 94 10.06 -4.48 10.83
N VAL A 95 10.61 -5.35 9.98
CA VAL A 95 11.19 -6.63 10.43
C VAL A 95 12.46 -6.43 11.25
N ASN A 96 13.24 -5.38 10.92
CA ASN A 96 14.50 -5.08 11.61
C ASN A 96 14.36 -4.13 12.80
N GLY A 97 13.22 -3.43 12.93
CA GLY A 97 12.99 -2.42 13.97
C GLY A 97 13.88 -1.19 13.76
N THR A 98 13.96 -0.72 12.51
CA THR A 98 14.74 0.45 12.12
C THR A 98 13.83 1.56 11.59
N GLU A 99 14.36 2.74 11.39
CA GLU A 99 13.64 3.92 10.87
C GLU A 99 12.32 4.16 11.63
N GLN A 100 11.19 4.19 10.93
CA GLN A 100 9.85 4.43 11.50
C GLN A 100 9.44 3.42 12.56
N PHE A 101 10.16 2.32 12.71
CA PHE A 101 9.91 1.25 13.70
C PHE A 101 10.96 1.19 14.81
N ALA A 102 11.92 2.12 14.88
CA ALA A 102 12.99 2.11 15.88
C ALA A 102 12.45 2.09 17.33
N ASP A 103 11.43 2.90 17.62
CA ASP A 103 10.82 2.96 18.96
C ASP A 103 9.90 1.76 19.25
N SER A 104 9.22 1.23 18.23
CA SER A 104 8.26 0.12 18.38
C SER A 104 8.91 -1.26 18.31
N GLY A 105 10.18 -1.33 17.92
CA GLY A 105 10.97 -2.54 17.77
C GLY A 105 10.54 -3.43 16.60
N LYS A 106 11.21 -4.58 16.48
CA LYS A 106 11.00 -5.55 15.40
C LYS A 106 9.59 -6.12 15.38
N ILE A 107 9.06 -6.32 14.17
CA ILE A 107 7.80 -7.03 13.97
C ILE A 107 8.11 -8.44 13.43
N GLU A 108 8.43 -9.35 14.33
CA GLU A 108 8.90 -10.71 14.00
C GLU A 108 7.86 -11.56 13.25
N GLY A 109 6.56 -11.27 13.46
CA GLY A 109 5.46 -11.97 12.81
C GLY A 109 5.16 -11.54 11.38
N LEU A 110 5.72 -10.41 10.89
CA LEU A 110 5.44 -9.91 9.54
C LEU A 110 6.02 -10.86 8.47
N ARG A 111 5.24 -11.11 7.42
CA ARG A 111 5.63 -11.98 6.29
C ARG A 111 5.32 -11.32 4.96
N ALA A 112 6.27 -11.42 4.02
CA ALA A 112 6.02 -11.16 2.61
C ALA A 112 5.34 -12.37 1.99
N VAL A 113 4.29 -12.16 1.23
CA VAL A 113 3.58 -13.20 0.48
C VAL A 113 4.06 -13.25 -0.97
N PHE A 114 4.00 -12.10 -1.67
CA PHE A 114 4.56 -11.93 -3.02
C PHE A 114 4.83 -10.45 -3.32
N SER A 115 5.69 -10.22 -4.33
CA SER A 115 5.94 -8.89 -4.90
C SER A 115 4.86 -8.56 -5.93
N ILE A 116 4.41 -7.31 -5.96
CA ILE A 116 3.29 -6.87 -6.83
C ILE A 116 3.82 -6.10 -8.04
N HIS A 117 4.44 -4.95 -7.82
CA HIS A 117 4.96 -4.08 -8.89
C HIS A 117 6.10 -3.19 -8.39
N PRO A 118 6.93 -2.62 -9.29
CA PRO A 118 7.90 -1.59 -8.93
C PRO A 118 7.21 -0.27 -8.58
N GLU A 119 7.84 0.51 -7.72
CA GLU A 119 7.39 1.82 -7.27
C GLU A 119 8.53 2.84 -7.37
N PRO A 120 8.67 3.52 -8.51
CA PRO A 120 9.59 4.64 -8.64
C PRO A 120 9.29 5.76 -7.64
N PHE A 121 10.33 6.30 -7.02
CA PHE A 121 10.26 7.53 -6.24
C PHE A 121 10.05 8.69 -7.21
N THR A 122 8.86 9.26 -7.18
CA THR A 122 8.38 10.19 -8.21
C THR A 122 8.27 11.58 -7.65
N VAL A 123 8.92 12.53 -8.29
CA VAL A 123 8.77 13.96 -8.02
C VAL A 123 8.06 14.60 -9.20
N VAL A 124 6.96 15.30 -8.93
CA VAL A 124 6.26 16.12 -9.93
C VAL A 124 6.31 17.57 -9.48
N ALA A 125 6.83 18.44 -10.31
CA ALA A 125 6.93 19.86 -10.05
C ALA A 125 6.09 20.66 -11.05
N ARG A 126 5.56 21.79 -10.61
CA ARG A 126 4.95 22.75 -11.55
C ARG A 126 6.02 23.27 -12.51
N ALA A 127 5.68 23.40 -13.77
CA ALA A 127 6.61 23.85 -14.81
C ALA A 127 7.19 25.26 -14.54
N ASP A 128 6.45 26.13 -13.84
CA ASP A 128 6.85 27.49 -13.49
C ASP A 128 7.58 27.60 -12.14
N SER A 129 7.79 26.49 -11.42
CA SER A 129 8.44 26.46 -10.09
C SER A 129 9.96 26.68 -10.12
N GLY A 130 10.59 26.49 -11.32
CA GLY A 130 12.03 26.49 -11.49
C GLY A 130 12.73 25.26 -10.90
N ILE A 131 12.00 24.19 -10.55
CA ILE A 131 12.55 22.92 -10.08
C ILE A 131 12.91 22.07 -11.30
N THR A 132 14.16 21.71 -11.45
CA THR A 132 14.71 20.90 -12.55
C THR A 132 15.52 19.69 -12.07
N SER A 133 15.94 19.71 -10.82
CA SER A 133 16.64 18.62 -10.12
C SER A 133 16.01 18.40 -8.75
N PHE A 134 16.36 17.28 -8.11
CA PHE A 134 15.88 16.97 -6.76
C PHE A 134 16.36 17.98 -5.72
N GLU A 135 17.57 18.49 -5.87
CA GLU A 135 18.17 19.48 -4.98
C GLU A 135 17.44 20.82 -5.00
N ASP A 136 16.76 21.16 -6.12
CA ASP A 136 15.98 22.39 -6.24
C ASP A 136 14.73 22.40 -5.36
N LEU A 137 14.36 21.27 -4.73
CA LEU A 137 13.28 21.19 -3.74
C LEU A 137 13.59 22.00 -2.47
N LYS A 138 14.86 22.20 -2.15
CA LYS A 138 15.27 22.99 -0.98
C LYS A 138 14.77 24.43 -1.09
N GLY A 139 14.14 24.93 -0.04
CA GLY A 139 13.53 26.26 -0.02
C GLY A 139 12.19 26.38 -0.76
N LYS A 140 11.64 25.28 -1.29
CA LYS A 140 10.33 25.25 -1.97
C LYS A 140 9.22 24.78 -1.04
N ARG A 141 7.97 24.89 -1.51
CA ARG A 141 6.80 24.30 -0.87
C ARG A 141 6.62 22.89 -1.44
N VAL A 142 6.88 21.88 -0.62
CA VAL A 142 6.91 20.48 -1.08
C VAL A 142 5.94 19.64 -0.27
N ASN A 143 5.13 18.83 -0.95
CA ASN A 143 4.38 17.79 -0.29
C ASN A 143 5.26 16.55 -0.09
N LEU A 144 5.55 16.22 1.18
CA LEU A 144 6.39 15.10 1.58
C LEU A 144 5.63 13.77 1.68
N GLY A 145 4.29 13.80 1.54
CA GLY A 145 3.40 12.66 1.78
C GLY A 145 2.79 12.66 3.19
N ASN A 146 1.66 11.98 3.33
CA ASN A 146 0.95 11.92 4.61
C ASN A 146 1.67 11.05 5.65
N PRO A 147 1.52 11.36 6.96
CA PRO A 147 2.02 10.50 8.03
C PRO A 147 1.49 9.06 7.89
N GLY A 148 2.36 8.08 8.14
CA GLY A 148 2.03 6.66 8.01
C GLY A 148 2.10 6.11 6.59
N SER A 149 2.41 6.94 5.58
CA SER A 149 2.63 6.47 4.22
C SER A 149 4.07 5.97 4.01
N GLY A 150 4.23 5.04 3.07
CA GLY A 150 5.56 4.61 2.64
C GLY A 150 6.29 5.70 1.86
N ALA A 151 5.57 6.51 1.08
CA ALA A 151 6.17 7.63 0.34
C ALA A 151 6.85 8.64 1.28
N ARG A 152 6.20 8.98 2.40
CA ARG A 152 6.79 9.83 3.44
C ARG A 152 8.01 9.14 4.06
N ALA A 153 7.91 7.87 4.42
CA ALA A 153 9.00 7.11 5.02
C ALA A 153 10.24 7.07 4.11
N THR A 154 10.07 6.77 2.83
CA THR A 154 11.19 6.77 1.85
C THR A 154 11.78 8.17 1.68
N PHE A 155 10.94 9.22 1.64
CA PHE A 155 11.44 10.59 1.51
C PHE A 155 12.25 11.03 2.73
N GLU A 156 11.86 10.65 3.94
CA GLU A 156 12.62 10.91 5.16
C GLU A 156 14.01 10.28 5.10
N VAL A 157 14.14 9.04 4.61
CA VAL A 157 15.45 8.40 4.40
C VAL A 157 16.31 9.19 3.40
N VAL A 158 15.73 9.71 2.31
CA VAL A 158 16.46 10.53 1.34
C VAL A 158 16.88 11.87 1.96
N MET A 159 15.98 12.50 2.73
CA MET A 159 16.30 13.74 3.45
C MET A 159 17.45 13.54 4.43
N ASP A 160 17.42 12.49 5.24
CA ASP A 160 18.49 12.17 6.20
C ASP A 160 19.84 11.95 5.50
N ALA A 161 19.85 11.23 4.38
CA ALA A 161 21.04 11.00 3.57
C ALA A 161 21.62 12.30 2.98
N LEU A 162 20.77 13.30 2.72
CA LEU A 162 21.16 14.63 2.25
C LEU A 162 21.48 15.62 3.40
N GLY A 163 21.25 15.23 4.65
CA GLY A 163 21.33 16.11 5.81
C GLY A 163 20.26 17.21 5.80
N TRP A 164 19.09 16.90 5.22
CA TRP A 164 17.94 17.81 5.19
C TRP A 164 16.97 17.51 6.33
N THR A 165 16.24 18.56 6.71
CA THR A 165 15.12 18.50 7.66
C THR A 165 13.90 19.16 7.04
N THR A 166 12.77 19.10 7.70
CA THR A 166 11.55 19.80 7.26
C THR A 166 11.73 21.32 7.23
N ASP A 167 12.68 21.88 8.00
CA ASP A 167 13.00 23.31 8.04
C ASP A 167 13.74 23.78 6.77
N ASP A 168 14.25 22.86 5.95
CA ASP A 168 14.87 23.17 4.66
C ASP A 168 13.83 23.51 3.57
N PHE A 169 12.54 23.30 3.83
CA PHE A 169 11.45 23.65 2.94
C PHE A 169 10.71 24.90 3.41
N THR A 170 10.26 25.75 2.47
CA THR A 170 9.35 26.87 2.81
C THR A 170 8.02 26.37 3.34
N LEU A 171 7.57 25.20 2.87
CA LEU A 171 6.43 24.46 3.37
C LEU A 171 6.70 22.96 3.18
N ALA A 172 6.69 22.21 4.26
CA ALA A 172 6.65 20.76 4.26
C ALA A 172 5.20 20.30 4.45
N ALA A 173 4.48 20.09 3.33
CA ALA A 173 3.07 19.66 3.39
C ALA A 173 2.96 18.13 3.56
N GLU A 174 1.86 17.68 4.16
CA GLU A 174 1.62 16.26 4.49
C GLU A 174 0.31 15.74 3.89
N LEU A 175 0.07 16.09 2.62
CA LEU A 175 -1.18 15.81 1.92
C LEU A 175 -1.29 14.34 1.53
N LYS A 176 -2.51 13.81 1.59
CA LYS A 176 -2.86 12.48 1.07
C LYS A 176 -2.84 12.46 -0.46
N PRO A 177 -2.68 11.29 -1.11
CA PRO A 177 -2.65 11.19 -2.57
C PRO A 177 -3.79 11.90 -3.30
N ALA A 178 -5.02 11.84 -2.78
CA ALA A 178 -6.18 12.47 -3.39
C ALA A 178 -6.17 14.01 -3.34
N GLU A 179 -5.33 14.61 -2.51
CA GLU A 179 -5.22 16.06 -2.32
C GLU A 179 -4.05 16.67 -3.10
N GLN A 180 -3.07 15.83 -3.50
CA GLN A 180 -1.80 16.27 -4.07
C GLN A 180 -1.95 17.02 -5.38
N SER A 181 -2.77 16.48 -6.29
CA SER A 181 -3.00 17.05 -7.62
C SER A 181 -3.60 18.45 -7.53
N ALA A 182 -4.66 18.61 -6.75
CA ALA A 182 -5.30 19.91 -6.54
C ALA A 182 -4.32 20.92 -5.90
N ALA A 183 -3.61 20.51 -4.85
CA ALA A 183 -2.66 21.39 -4.16
C ALA A 183 -1.52 21.87 -5.08
N LEU A 184 -1.01 21.00 -5.97
CA LEU A 184 -0.01 21.35 -6.95
C LEU A 184 -0.58 22.37 -7.95
N CYS A 185 -1.74 22.07 -8.53
CA CYS A 185 -2.35 22.89 -9.60
C CYS A 185 -2.93 24.21 -9.09
N ASP A 186 -3.38 24.27 -7.84
CA ASP A 186 -3.86 25.50 -7.18
C ASP A 186 -2.70 26.34 -6.58
N ASN A 187 -1.45 26.00 -6.92
CA ASN A 187 -0.25 26.71 -6.43
C ASN A 187 -0.13 26.76 -4.90
N GLN A 188 -0.61 25.75 -4.21
CA GLN A 188 -0.41 25.61 -2.75
C GLN A 188 0.95 24.99 -2.45
N VAL A 189 1.43 24.09 -3.31
CA VAL A 189 2.78 23.50 -3.28
C VAL A 189 3.45 23.67 -4.64
N ASP A 190 4.80 23.65 -4.67
CA ASP A 190 5.61 23.75 -5.88
C ASP A 190 5.94 22.38 -6.45
N ALA A 191 6.00 21.36 -5.59
CA ALA A 191 6.22 19.97 -5.96
C ALA A 191 5.48 19.00 -5.04
N ILE A 192 5.17 17.82 -5.58
CA ILE A 192 4.68 16.67 -4.84
C ILE A 192 5.66 15.51 -4.99
N VAL A 193 5.83 14.74 -3.91
CA VAL A 193 6.64 13.52 -3.90
C VAL A 193 5.74 12.34 -3.60
N PHE A 194 5.85 11.30 -4.43
CA PHE A 194 5.04 10.11 -4.28
C PHE A 194 5.78 8.86 -4.78
N THR A 195 6.08 7.93 -3.88
CA THR A 195 6.59 6.60 -4.25
C THR A 195 5.41 5.73 -4.65
N VAL A 196 5.30 5.41 -5.94
CA VAL A 196 4.08 4.80 -6.48
C VAL A 196 4.36 4.02 -7.77
N GLY A 197 3.57 2.97 -8.02
CA GLY A 197 3.56 2.27 -9.30
C GLY A 197 3.02 3.14 -10.45
N HIS A 198 3.55 2.94 -11.63
CA HIS A 198 3.14 3.64 -12.86
C HIS A 198 2.43 2.70 -13.85
N PRO A 199 1.41 3.22 -14.57
CA PRO A 199 0.82 4.56 -14.47
C PRO A 199 0.03 4.79 -13.18
N SER A 200 0.13 6.00 -12.61
CA SER A 200 -0.56 6.42 -11.38
C SER A 200 -1.66 7.43 -11.68
N GLY A 201 -2.84 7.22 -11.12
CA GLY A 201 -3.97 8.14 -11.26
C GLY A 201 -3.66 9.54 -10.71
N THR A 202 -3.01 9.62 -9.55
CA THR A 202 -2.59 10.91 -8.95
C THR A 202 -1.64 11.68 -9.86
N ILE A 203 -0.63 11.00 -10.42
CA ILE A 203 0.34 11.66 -11.31
C ILE A 203 -0.32 12.08 -12.64
N GLN A 204 -1.19 11.20 -13.18
CA GLN A 204 -1.96 11.50 -14.39
C GLN A 204 -2.86 12.74 -14.20
N GLU A 205 -3.53 12.83 -13.07
CA GLU A 205 -4.39 13.96 -12.72
C GLU A 205 -3.56 15.25 -12.62
N ALA A 206 -2.47 15.25 -11.84
CA ALA A 206 -1.59 16.42 -11.68
C ALA A 206 -1.07 16.93 -13.03
N THR A 207 -0.53 16.03 -13.88
CA THR A 207 0.06 16.40 -15.16
C THR A 207 -0.97 16.76 -16.24
N THR A 208 -2.24 16.42 -16.04
CA THR A 208 -3.34 16.79 -16.95
C THR A 208 -3.99 18.11 -16.55
N ALA A 209 -4.15 18.33 -15.22
CA ALA A 209 -4.87 19.50 -14.69
C ALA A 209 -4.05 20.79 -14.79
N CYS A 210 -2.73 20.74 -14.68
CA CYS A 210 -1.86 21.91 -14.81
C CYS A 210 -0.54 21.56 -15.51
N ASP A 211 0.21 22.59 -15.91
CA ASP A 211 1.52 22.41 -16.52
C ASP A 211 2.53 22.00 -15.45
N SER A 212 2.90 20.74 -15.48
CA SER A 212 3.83 20.11 -14.53
C SER A 212 4.71 19.08 -15.24
N VAL A 213 5.86 18.78 -14.63
CA VAL A 213 6.88 17.92 -15.18
C VAL A 213 7.36 16.91 -14.13
N LEU A 214 7.79 15.74 -14.58
CA LEU A 214 8.56 14.82 -13.73
C LEU A 214 9.98 15.33 -13.57
N VAL A 215 10.51 15.24 -12.35
CA VAL A 215 11.85 15.68 -12.02
C VAL A 215 12.74 14.46 -11.75
N PRO A 216 13.93 14.37 -12.40
CA PRO A 216 14.85 13.27 -12.14
C PRO A 216 15.37 13.30 -10.70
N VAL A 217 15.58 12.09 -10.13
CA VAL A 217 16.11 11.91 -8.78
C VAL A 217 17.35 11.04 -8.89
N THR A 218 18.50 11.68 -9.01
CA THR A 218 19.79 11.05 -9.28
C THR A 218 20.90 11.72 -8.48
N GLY A 219 22.09 11.19 -8.53
CA GLY A 219 23.28 11.79 -7.92
C GLY A 219 23.95 10.89 -6.90
N PRO A 220 25.15 11.27 -6.41
CA PRO A 220 25.99 10.40 -5.58
C PRO A 220 25.29 9.89 -4.30
N VAL A 221 24.42 10.70 -3.69
CA VAL A 221 23.67 10.30 -2.48
C VAL A 221 22.66 9.21 -2.82
N ILE A 222 21.94 9.37 -3.92
CA ILE A 222 20.97 8.37 -4.40
C ILE A 222 21.68 7.08 -4.80
N ASP A 223 22.81 7.19 -5.51
CA ASP A 223 23.64 6.04 -5.89
C ASP A 223 24.13 5.28 -4.65
N GLY A 224 24.53 6.02 -3.59
CA GLY A 224 24.91 5.46 -2.30
C GLY A 224 23.75 4.71 -1.63
N LEU A 225 22.56 5.31 -1.58
CA LEU A 225 21.37 4.65 -1.02
C LEU A 225 21.03 3.34 -1.76
N ILE A 226 21.16 3.33 -3.10
CA ILE A 226 20.94 2.12 -3.91
C ILE A 226 22.01 1.05 -3.63
N ALA A 227 23.27 1.45 -3.48
CA ALA A 227 24.38 0.53 -3.23
C ALA A 227 24.30 -0.12 -1.85
N ASP A 228 23.89 0.64 -0.84
CA ASP A 228 23.89 0.23 0.56
C ASP A 228 22.63 -0.54 0.96
N ASN A 229 21.53 -0.44 0.18
CA ASN A 229 20.23 -0.99 0.54
C ASN A 229 19.65 -1.87 -0.58
N SER A 230 19.56 -3.17 -0.34
CA SER A 230 19.08 -4.16 -1.31
C SER A 230 17.62 -3.99 -1.75
N PHE A 231 16.82 -3.23 -1.03
CA PHE A 231 15.43 -2.92 -1.37
C PHE A 231 15.30 -1.68 -2.28
N TYR A 232 16.35 -0.87 -2.45
CA TYR A 232 16.39 0.21 -3.44
C TYR A 232 17.02 -0.26 -4.75
N ARG A 233 16.57 0.30 -5.85
CA ARG A 233 17.11 0.05 -7.18
C ARG A 233 16.92 1.25 -8.10
N SER A 234 17.78 1.40 -9.09
CA SER A 234 17.56 2.37 -10.16
C SER A 234 16.25 2.09 -10.88
N ALA A 235 15.52 3.13 -11.22
CA ALA A 235 14.26 3.06 -11.91
C ALA A 235 14.17 4.14 -12.99
N THR A 236 13.33 3.88 -13.99
CA THR A 236 13.03 4.82 -15.08
C THR A 236 11.53 4.91 -15.24
N ILE A 237 11.00 6.12 -15.26
CA ILE A 237 9.61 6.39 -15.65
C ILE A 237 9.66 6.74 -17.13
N PRO A 238 9.01 5.95 -18.02
CA PRO A 238 9.07 6.16 -19.47
C PRO A 238 8.56 7.52 -19.90
N GLY A 239 9.29 8.16 -20.80
CA GLY A 239 8.87 9.41 -21.46
C GLY A 239 7.56 9.24 -22.21
N GLY A 240 6.78 10.31 -22.29
CA GLY A 240 5.46 10.30 -22.92
C GLY A 240 4.35 9.61 -22.13
N MET A 241 4.67 9.01 -20.96
CA MET A 241 3.65 8.41 -20.10
C MET A 241 2.72 9.47 -19.50
N TYR A 242 3.27 10.64 -19.20
CA TYR A 242 2.55 11.77 -18.62
C TYR A 242 2.75 13.03 -19.46
N ARG A 243 1.72 13.87 -19.54
CA ARG A 243 1.81 15.18 -20.21
C ARG A 243 2.93 16.01 -19.58
N GLY A 244 3.70 16.71 -20.43
CA GLY A 244 4.77 17.62 -19.99
C GLY A 244 6.12 16.94 -19.75
N THR A 245 6.22 15.61 -19.91
CA THR A 245 7.48 14.87 -19.77
C THR A 245 7.63 13.90 -20.95
N ASP A 246 8.31 14.35 -22.02
CA ASP A 246 8.49 13.57 -23.24
C ASP A 246 9.69 12.61 -23.17
N ALA A 247 10.69 12.93 -22.35
CA ALA A 247 11.88 12.10 -22.14
C ALA A 247 11.72 11.17 -20.92
N ASP A 248 12.47 10.10 -20.94
CA ASP A 248 12.60 9.20 -19.77
C ASP A 248 13.08 9.96 -18.54
N THR A 249 12.46 9.70 -17.39
CA THR A 249 12.86 10.28 -16.11
C THR A 249 13.56 9.24 -15.27
N THR A 250 14.88 9.45 -15.04
CA THR A 250 15.68 8.57 -14.19
C THR A 250 15.43 8.89 -12.73
N THR A 251 15.23 7.83 -11.93
CA THR A 251 15.01 7.90 -10.47
C THR A 251 15.49 6.60 -9.81
N PHE A 252 15.18 6.42 -8.56
CA PHE A 252 15.27 5.15 -7.86
C PHE A 252 13.89 4.68 -7.43
N GLY A 253 13.79 3.51 -6.85
CA GLY A 253 12.50 3.03 -6.36
C GLY A 253 12.62 1.77 -5.51
N VAL A 254 11.47 1.35 -5.05
CA VAL A 254 11.24 0.17 -4.20
C VAL A 254 10.31 -0.81 -4.91
N GLY A 255 9.92 -1.89 -4.24
CA GLY A 255 8.86 -2.79 -4.69
C GLY A 255 7.62 -2.66 -3.81
N ALA A 256 6.44 -2.78 -4.37
CA ALA A 256 5.22 -3.07 -3.63
C ALA A 256 5.18 -4.54 -3.28
N THR A 257 4.93 -4.87 -2.02
CA THR A 257 4.87 -6.23 -1.48
C THR A 257 3.51 -6.48 -0.85
N PHE A 258 2.91 -7.61 -1.15
CA PHE A 258 1.74 -8.10 -0.42
C PHE A 258 2.23 -8.75 0.85
N VAL A 259 1.77 -8.27 1.99
CA VAL A 259 2.25 -8.68 3.32
C VAL A 259 1.11 -9.17 4.21
N THR A 260 1.47 -10.03 5.16
CA THR A 260 0.57 -10.60 6.18
C THR A 260 1.35 -10.84 7.47
N SER A 261 0.73 -11.46 8.47
CA SER A 261 1.42 -11.92 9.68
C SER A 261 1.27 -13.42 9.90
N THR A 262 2.11 -13.97 10.78
CA THR A 262 2.01 -15.36 11.24
C THR A 262 0.74 -15.64 12.07
N ASP A 263 -0.03 -14.62 12.41
CA ASP A 263 -1.31 -14.76 13.10
C ASP A 263 -2.46 -15.13 12.14
N VAL A 264 -2.27 -14.91 10.83
CA VAL A 264 -3.24 -15.29 9.79
C VAL A 264 -3.08 -16.76 9.46
N SER A 265 -4.20 -17.48 9.31
CA SER A 265 -4.19 -18.92 9.06
C SER A 265 -3.52 -19.26 7.72
N GLU A 266 -2.84 -20.40 7.67
CA GLU A 266 -2.24 -20.92 6.43
C GLU A 266 -3.28 -21.11 5.33
N ASP A 267 -4.50 -21.53 5.67
CA ASP A 267 -5.60 -21.71 4.72
C ASP A 267 -6.04 -20.39 4.09
N ALA A 268 -6.08 -19.29 4.87
CA ALA A 268 -6.39 -17.97 4.34
C ALA A 268 -5.29 -17.47 3.38
N VAL A 269 -4.03 -17.63 3.78
CA VAL A 269 -2.88 -17.26 2.92
C VAL A 269 -2.89 -18.10 1.63
N TYR A 270 -3.06 -19.43 1.75
CA TYR A 270 -3.12 -20.33 0.59
C TYR A 270 -4.27 -19.97 -0.35
N THR A 271 -5.45 -19.68 0.19
CA THR A 271 -6.63 -19.29 -0.60
C THR A 271 -6.37 -18.01 -1.39
N VAL A 272 -5.78 -16.98 -0.76
CA VAL A 272 -5.44 -15.73 -1.45
C VAL A 272 -4.42 -15.97 -2.56
N VAL A 273 -3.33 -16.68 -2.25
CA VAL A 273 -2.26 -16.97 -3.24
C VAL A 273 -2.81 -17.78 -4.41
N SER A 274 -3.57 -18.86 -4.13
CA SER A 274 -4.17 -19.70 -5.18
C SER A 274 -5.22 -18.99 -6.03
N ALA A 275 -5.86 -17.94 -5.50
CA ALA A 275 -6.80 -17.14 -6.28
C ALA A 275 -6.10 -16.15 -7.22
N VAL A 276 -4.84 -15.76 -6.91
CA VAL A 276 -4.07 -14.80 -7.71
C VAL A 276 -3.26 -15.51 -8.81
N PHE A 277 -2.73 -16.70 -8.53
CA PHE A 277 -1.84 -17.48 -9.42
C PHE A 277 -2.48 -18.79 -9.90
#